data_d1bf4d1cce3a8b4b0c3392ced69cc423
#
_entry.id   d1bf4d1cce3a8b4b0c3392ced69cc423
#
_cell.length_a   1.000
_cell.length_b   1.000
_cell.length_c   1.000
_cell.angle_alpha   90.00
_cell.angle_beta   90.00
_cell.angle_gamma   90.00
#
_symmetry.space_group_name_H-M   'P 1'
#
loop_
_entity.id
_entity.type
_entity.pdbx_description
1 polymer ?
#
loop_
_entity_poly.entity_id
_entity_poly.type
_entity_poly.pdbx_seq_one_letter_code
_entity_poly.pdbx_strand_id
1 'polypeptide(L)'
;MRFTAIPIFLPLRRAGIALFSGIIPSMSSAVSTPPRLNRPNIVAVGTIVWLSSELMFFAALFAMYFTTRSVQGPVIWGQGVEMLNIPFSALNTTVLVLSSVTCQFGVFAAERFQNARTGSLLQLSKWGMREWFALTFVMGAFFIGGQVYEYAELVHEGLTISSAAYGSVFYLATGFHGLHVTGGLIAFLIVMIRVSKARRFGHSQATTAIVVSYYWHFVDIVWIALFSAIYLVA
;
A
#
# COMPACT_ATOMS: atom_id res chain seq x y z
N MET A 1 51.68 -63.11 3.20
CA MET A 1 50.92 -64.01 2.29
C MET A 1 49.53 -63.41 2.14
N ARG A 2 49.23 -62.71 1.06
CA ARG A 2 47.91 -62.23 0.71
C ARG A 2 47.66 -62.64 -0.74
N PHE A 3 46.67 -63.49 -0.92
CA PHE A 3 46.20 -63.91 -2.23
C PHE A 3 45.26 -62.89 -2.79
N THR A 4 45.57 -62.35 -3.96
CA THR A 4 44.70 -61.52 -4.75
C THR A 4 44.02 -62.35 -5.80
N ALA A 5 42.70 -62.49 -5.71
CA ALA A 5 41.90 -63.16 -6.74
C ALA A 5 41.44 -62.12 -7.77
N ILE A 6 41.73 -62.37 -9.05
CA ILE A 6 41.26 -61.59 -10.21
C ILE A 6 40.08 -62.36 -10.81
N PRO A 7 38.88 -61.74 -10.93
CA PRO A 7 37.81 -62.31 -11.73
C PRO A 7 37.93 -61.87 -13.20
N ILE A 8 38.17 -62.83 -14.07
CA ILE A 8 38.06 -62.67 -15.52
C ILE A 8 36.59 -62.69 -15.92
N PHE A 9 36.10 -61.59 -16.41
CA PHE A 9 34.78 -61.49 -17.02
C PHE A 9 34.94 -61.50 -18.57
N LEU A 10 34.52 -62.59 -19.20
CA LEU A 10 34.33 -62.68 -20.66
C LEU A 10 33.11 -61.91 -21.12
N PRO A 11 33.15 -61.10 -22.20
CA PRO A 11 31.95 -60.50 -22.77
C PRO A 11 31.24 -61.51 -23.70
N LEU A 12 30.06 -61.96 -23.30
CA LEU A 12 29.13 -62.67 -24.18
C LEU A 12 28.54 -61.69 -25.22
N ARG A 13 29.03 -61.86 -26.43
CA ARG A 13 28.51 -61.23 -27.66
C ARG A 13 27.10 -61.77 -27.92
N ARG A 14 26.05 -60.96 -27.61
CA ARG A 14 24.69 -61.18 -28.15
C ARG A 14 24.59 -60.53 -29.51
N ALA A 15 24.76 -61.26 -30.56
CA ALA A 15 24.31 -60.93 -31.90
C ALA A 15 22.82 -61.34 -32.02
N GLY A 16 22.03 -60.52 -32.58
CA GLY A 16 20.66 -60.85 -33.03
C GLY A 16 19.56 -60.11 -32.27
N ILE A 17 19.08 -59.05 -32.87
CA ILE A 17 17.72 -58.67 -33.22
C ILE A 17 17.76 -57.17 -33.59
N ALA A 18 18.26 -56.95 -34.80
CA ALA A 18 18.09 -55.66 -35.48
C ALA A 18 17.16 -55.89 -36.67
N LEU A 19 15.88 -55.99 -36.41
CA LEU A 19 14.86 -56.01 -37.46
C LEU A 19 13.48 -55.85 -36.75
N PHE A 20 13.13 -54.67 -36.40
CA PHE A 20 11.75 -54.14 -36.24
C PHE A 20 11.77 -52.80 -35.50
N SER A 21 12.58 -51.85 -35.95
CA SER A 21 12.58 -50.50 -35.36
C SER A 21 12.36 -49.43 -36.45
N GLY A 22 11.28 -49.57 -37.16
CA GLY A 22 11.04 -48.71 -38.32
C GLY A 22 9.62 -48.25 -38.58
N ILE A 23 8.63 -48.46 -37.69
CA ILE A 23 7.26 -47.97 -37.91
C ILE A 23 6.57 -47.71 -36.55
N ILE A 24 7.11 -46.83 -35.75
CA ILE A 24 6.30 -46.14 -34.73
C ILE A 24 6.63 -44.65 -34.89
N PRO A 25 5.75 -43.84 -35.50
CA PRO A 25 5.93 -42.42 -35.38
C PRO A 25 5.85 -42.09 -33.91
N SER A 26 6.92 -41.51 -33.37
CA SER A 26 6.90 -40.92 -32.02
C SER A 26 5.84 -39.85 -32.01
N MET A 27 4.65 -40.17 -31.59
CA MET A 27 3.67 -39.20 -31.15
C MET A 27 4.24 -38.54 -29.87
N SER A 28 5.18 -37.62 -30.09
CA SER A 28 5.47 -36.58 -29.12
C SER A 28 4.18 -35.78 -29.00
N SER A 29 3.31 -36.25 -28.13
CA SER A 29 2.19 -35.41 -27.64
C SER A 29 2.84 -34.20 -27.05
N ALA A 30 2.92 -33.12 -27.84
CA ALA A 30 3.15 -31.79 -27.30
C ALA A 30 2.01 -31.56 -26.32
N VAL A 31 2.24 -31.84 -25.04
CA VAL A 31 1.37 -31.42 -23.95
C VAL A 31 1.36 -29.91 -24.05
N SER A 32 0.37 -29.38 -24.80
CA SER A 32 0.09 -27.96 -24.80
C SER A 32 -0.22 -27.59 -23.37
N THR A 33 0.75 -26.97 -22.68
CA THR A 33 0.48 -26.34 -21.41
C THR A 33 -0.69 -25.39 -21.60
N PRO A 34 -1.82 -25.61 -20.90
CA PRO A 34 -2.97 -24.71 -21.06
C PRO A 34 -2.48 -23.28 -20.83
N PRO A 35 -2.98 -22.31 -21.59
CA PRO A 35 -2.60 -20.91 -21.44
C PRO A 35 -2.79 -20.55 -19.96
N ARG A 36 -1.74 -20.07 -19.32
CA ARG A 36 -1.82 -19.58 -17.94
C ARG A 36 -2.83 -18.42 -17.96
N LEU A 37 -4.03 -18.70 -17.48
CA LEU A 37 -5.01 -17.64 -17.23
C LEU A 37 -4.32 -16.64 -16.33
N ASN A 38 -4.16 -15.41 -16.81
CA ASN A 38 -3.60 -14.31 -16.05
C ASN A 38 -4.62 -13.91 -14.97
N ARG A 39 -4.69 -14.71 -13.91
CA ARG A 39 -5.62 -14.51 -12.81
C ARG A 39 -5.08 -13.35 -11.96
N PRO A 40 -5.87 -12.30 -11.73
CA PRO A 40 -5.47 -11.23 -10.83
C PRO A 40 -5.18 -11.80 -9.44
N ASN A 41 -4.25 -11.18 -8.74
CA ASN A 41 -3.89 -11.60 -7.38
C ASN A 41 -5.13 -11.46 -6.47
N ILE A 42 -5.58 -12.57 -5.88
CA ILE A 42 -6.79 -12.62 -5.05
C ILE A 42 -6.71 -11.65 -3.86
N VAL A 43 -5.50 -11.42 -3.33
CA VAL A 43 -5.28 -10.47 -2.22
C VAL A 43 -5.50 -9.03 -2.70
N ALA A 44 -5.00 -8.67 -3.88
CA ALA A 44 -5.21 -7.34 -4.46
C ALA A 44 -6.71 -7.10 -4.76
N VAL A 45 -7.40 -8.09 -5.33
CA VAL A 45 -8.85 -8.00 -5.58
C VAL A 45 -9.62 -7.83 -4.28
N GLY A 46 -9.33 -8.66 -3.27
CA GLY A 46 -9.96 -8.54 -1.94
C GLY A 46 -9.72 -7.17 -1.30
N THR A 47 -8.53 -6.61 -1.46
CA THR A 47 -8.20 -5.26 -0.97
C THR A 47 -9.05 -4.20 -1.67
N ILE A 48 -9.19 -4.26 -2.99
CA ILE A 48 -10.00 -3.31 -3.76
C ILE A 48 -11.47 -3.37 -3.32
N VAL A 49 -12.02 -4.58 -3.14
CA VAL A 49 -13.40 -4.76 -2.66
C VAL A 49 -13.57 -4.18 -1.25
N TRP A 50 -12.62 -4.42 -0.35
CA TRP A 50 -12.63 -3.82 0.99
C TRP A 50 -12.55 -2.29 0.92
N LEU A 51 -11.63 -1.71 0.14
CA LEU A 51 -11.51 -0.26 -0.03
C LEU A 51 -12.78 0.37 -0.62
N SER A 52 -13.53 -0.37 -1.44
CA SER A 52 -14.82 0.10 -1.95
C SER A 52 -15.85 0.25 -0.83
N SER A 53 -15.83 -0.61 0.20
CA SER A 53 -16.69 -0.44 1.38
C SER A 53 -16.27 0.76 2.23
N GLU A 54 -14.97 1.00 2.38
CA GLU A 54 -14.46 2.20 3.09
C GLU A 54 -14.83 3.50 2.34
N LEU A 55 -14.84 3.46 1.01
CA LEU A 55 -15.31 4.59 0.21
C LEU A 55 -16.77 4.93 0.51
N MET A 56 -17.64 3.92 0.68
CA MET A 56 -19.05 4.15 1.06
C MET A 56 -19.18 4.76 2.45
N PHE A 57 -18.32 4.34 3.41
CA PHE A 57 -18.26 4.94 4.74
C PHE A 57 -17.91 6.44 4.66
N PHE A 58 -16.86 6.82 3.92
CA PHE A 58 -16.51 8.23 3.74
C PHE A 58 -17.58 9.01 2.95
N ALA A 59 -18.22 8.38 1.97
CA ALA A 59 -19.34 9.01 1.27
C ALA A 59 -20.49 9.39 2.22
N ALA A 60 -20.78 8.56 3.23
CA ALA A 60 -21.75 8.89 4.28
C ALA A 60 -21.30 10.08 5.15
N LEU A 61 -20.01 10.20 5.47
CA LEU A 61 -19.45 11.35 6.18
C LEU A 61 -19.55 12.64 5.35
N PHE A 62 -19.29 12.57 4.04
CA PHE A 62 -19.52 13.71 3.13
C PHE A 62 -20.99 14.10 3.06
N ALA A 63 -21.89 13.13 2.94
CA ALA A 63 -23.32 13.38 2.94
C ALA A 63 -23.76 14.09 4.24
N MET A 64 -23.28 13.61 5.38
CA MET A 64 -23.51 14.27 6.69
C MET A 64 -22.99 15.71 6.69
N TYR A 65 -21.76 15.95 6.20
CA TYR A 65 -21.15 17.26 6.12
C TYR A 65 -22.01 18.25 5.31
N PHE A 66 -22.34 17.90 4.07
CA PHE A 66 -23.12 18.78 3.18
C PHE A 66 -24.56 18.98 3.64
N THR A 67 -25.19 17.96 4.22
CA THR A 67 -26.54 18.08 4.78
C THR A 67 -26.53 19.02 5.98
N THR A 68 -25.58 18.87 6.91
CA THR A 68 -25.49 19.77 8.08
C THR A 68 -25.19 21.20 7.65
N ARG A 69 -24.30 21.41 6.67
CA ARG A 69 -24.01 22.72 6.08
C ARG A 69 -25.27 23.39 5.52
N SER A 70 -26.08 22.64 4.75
CA SER A 70 -27.31 23.19 4.16
C SER A 70 -28.34 23.57 5.20
N VAL A 71 -28.42 22.87 6.32
CA VAL A 71 -29.35 23.14 7.42
C VAL A 71 -28.90 24.33 8.26
N GLN A 72 -27.61 24.47 8.56
CA GLN A 72 -27.05 25.54 9.39
C GLN A 72 -27.05 26.89 8.67
N GLY A 73 -26.97 26.87 7.36
CA GLY A 73 -26.86 28.09 6.54
C GLY A 73 -25.46 28.72 6.54
N PRO A 74 -25.22 29.64 5.59
CA PRO A 74 -23.85 30.12 5.32
C PRO A 74 -23.24 30.96 6.44
N VAL A 75 -24.07 31.70 7.22
CA VAL A 75 -23.57 32.60 8.28
C VAL A 75 -22.98 31.81 9.45
N ILE A 76 -23.72 30.83 9.99
CA ILE A 76 -23.27 30.03 11.13
C ILE A 76 -22.12 29.11 10.71
N TRP A 77 -22.20 28.55 9.48
CA TRP A 77 -21.17 27.71 8.95
C TRP A 77 -19.84 28.44 8.74
N GLY A 78 -19.90 29.68 8.20
CA GLY A 78 -18.72 30.51 7.96
C GLY A 78 -17.92 30.83 9.23
N GLN A 79 -18.59 31.02 10.37
CA GLN A 79 -17.90 31.23 11.66
C GLN A 79 -16.98 30.06 12.05
N GLY A 80 -17.39 28.82 11.76
CA GLY A 80 -16.54 27.65 12.02
C GLY A 80 -15.37 27.59 11.06
N VAL A 81 -15.56 27.95 9.80
CA VAL A 81 -14.51 27.93 8.77
C VAL A 81 -13.44 28.99 9.02
N GLU A 82 -13.84 30.18 9.52
CA GLU A 82 -12.89 31.26 9.84
C GLU A 82 -11.88 30.90 10.94
N MET A 83 -12.18 29.91 11.78
CA MET A 83 -11.24 29.38 12.78
C MET A 83 -10.14 28.49 12.19
N LEU A 84 -10.28 28.05 10.94
CA LEU A 84 -9.32 27.11 10.33
C LEU A 84 -8.07 27.83 9.83
N ASN A 85 -6.91 27.27 10.16
CA ASN A 85 -5.62 27.75 9.65
C ASN A 85 -5.33 27.13 8.28
N ILE A 86 -5.91 27.71 7.21
CA ILE A 86 -5.79 27.21 5.83
C ILE A 86 -4.32 27.05 5.38
N PRO A 87 -3.41 28.03 5.59
CA PRO A 87 -2.01 27.89 5.18
C PRO A 87 -1.31 26.70 5.83
N PHE A 88 -1.51 26.47 7.11
CA PHE A 88 -0.93 25.35 7.83
C PHE A 88 -1.48 24.02 7.33
N SER A 89 -2.80 23.91 7.21
CA SER A 89 -3.47 22.69 6.74
C SER A 89 -3.12 22.38 5.28
N ALA A 90 -2.92 23.42 4.43
CA ALA A 90 -2.45 23.24 3.04
C ALA A 90 -1.00 22.72 2.99
N LEU A 91 -0.10 23.21 3.85
CA LEU A 91 1.25 22.70 3.97
C LEU A 91 1.23 21.23 4.39
N ASN A 92 0.48 20.92 5.44
CA ASN A 92 0.33 19.56 5.98
C ASN A 92 -0.24 18.60 4.91
N THR A 93 -1.24 19.03 4.16
CA THR A 93 -1.83 18.33 3.02
C THR A 93 -0.78 18.08 1.92
N THR A 94 0.04 19.08 1.59
CA THR A 94 1.10 18.94 0.59
C THR A 94 2.10 17.85 0.97
N VAL A 95 2.50 17.78 2.25
CA VAL A 95 3.40 16.73 2.74
C VAL A 95 2.75 15.35 2.58
N LEU A 96 1.45 15.22 2.90
CA LEU A 96 0.74 13.94 2.74
C LEU A 96 0.66 13.52 1.27
N VAL A 97 0.29 14.42 0.36
CA VAL A 97 0.21 14.13 -1.09
C VAL A 97 1.59 13.75 -1.66
N LEU A 98 2.66 14.44 -1.24
CA LEU A 98 4.02 14.06 -1.63
C LEU A 98 4.41 12.68 -1.10
N SER A 99 3.86 12.25 0.03
CA SER A 99 4.08 10.90 0.57
C SER A 99 3.53 9.79 -0.35
N SER A 100 2.49 10.05 -1.13
CA SER A 100 1.99 9.15 -2.17
C SER A 100 3.04 8.88 -3.25
N VAL A 101 3.78 9.92 -3.65
CA VAL A 101 4.87 9.78 -4.64
C VAL A 101 5.99 8.90 -4.07
N THR A 102 6.39 9.14 -2.83
CA THR A 102 7.43 8.32 -2.18
C THR A 102 6.97 6.88 -1.98
N CYS A 103 5.70 6.66 -1.64
CA CYS A 103 5.09 5.33 -1.56
C CYS A 103 5.18 4.60 -2.91
N GLN A 104 4.85 5.27 -4.02
CA GLN A 104 4.91 4.68 -5.35
C GLN A 104 6.34 4.30 -5.76
N PHE A 105 7.35 5.12 -5.43
CA PHE A 105 8.74 4.72 -5.64
C PHE A 105 9.14 3.50 -4.80
N GLY A 106 8.59 3.36 -3.60
CA GLY A 106 8.75 2.16 -2.78
C GLY A 106 8.17 0.91 -3.44
N VAL A 107 7.01 1.01 -4.09
CA VAL A 107 6.40 -0.08 -4.87
C VAL A 107 7.27 -0.46 -6.06
N PHE A 108 7.76 0.51 -6.85
CA PHE A 108 8.66 0.23 -7.98
C PHE A 108 9.97 -0.45 -7.54
N ALA A 109 10.50 -0.09 -6.37
CA ALA A 109 11.65 -0.79 -5.79
C ALA A 109 11.30 -2.22 -5.36
N ALA A 110 10.10 -2.43 -4.79
CA ALA A 110 9.61 -3.75 -4.40
C ALA A 110 9.40 -4.68 -5.61
N GLU A 111 8.86 -4.17 -6.72
CA GLU A 111 8.68 -4.91 -7.97
C GLU A 111 10.01 -5.33 -8.61
N ARG A 112 11.06 -4.52 -8.42
CA ARG A 112 12.44 -4.84 -8.84
C ARG A 112 13.17 -5.74 -7.83
N PHE A 113 12.50 -6.22 -6.79
CA PHE A 113 13.07 -7.00 -5.70
C PHE A 113 14.23 -6.30 -4.96
N GLN A 114 14.26 -4.96 -4.97
CA GLN A 114 15.25 -4.15 -4.26
C GLN A 114 14.73 -3.84 -2.85
N ASN A 115 15.14 -4.66 -1.89
CA ASN A 115 14.71 -4.51 -0.49
C ASN A 115 15.37 -3.30 0.20
N ALA A 116 16.69 -3.16 0.04
CA ALA A 116 17.49 -2.13 0.69
C ALA A 116 18.33 -1.37 -0.33
N ARG A 117 18.79 -0.19 0.05
CA ARG A 117 19.67 0.63 -0.78
C ARG A 117 20.97 -0.08 -1.15
N THR A 118 21.46 0.20 -2.35
CA THR A 118 22.76 -0.30 -2.85
C THR A 118 23.84 0.77 -2.90
N GLY A 119 23.55 2.00 -2.41
CA GLY A 119 24.46 3.16 -2.48
C GLY A 119 24.34 4.11 -1.30
N SER A 120 24.89 5.33 -1.43
CA SER A 120 24.82 6.41 -0.44
C SER A 120 23.38 6.89 -0.23
N LEU A 121 23.10 7.48 0.95
CA LEU A 121 21.79 8.09 1.31
C LEU A 121 21.36 9.18 0.32
N LEU A 122 22.31 9.91 -0.28
CA LEU A 122 22.02 10.99 -1.22
C LEU A 122 21.66 10.50 -2.64
N GLN A 123 21.88 9.22 -2.93
CA GLN A 123 21.56 8.62 -4.23
C GLN A 123 20.16 8.01 -4.23
N LEU A 124 19.11 8.84 -4.36
CA LEU A 124 17.71 8.41 -4.36
C LEU A 124 17.41 7.31 -5.40
N SER A 125 18.11 7.29 -6.53
CA SER A 125 17.94 6.25 -7.57
C SER A 125 18.38 4.85 -7.13
N LYS A 126 19.15 4.74 -6.04
CA LYS A 126 19.64 3.48 -5.46
C LYS A 126 18.93 3.09 -4.17
N TRP A 127 17.88 3.81 -3.80
CA TRP A 127 17.06 3.48 -2.65
C TRP A 127 16.23 2.23 -2.92
N GLY A 128 16.12 1.38 -1.89
CA GLY A 128 15.24 0.22 -1.91
C GLY A 128 13.86 0.53 -1.35
N MET A 129 13.00 -0.47 -1.32
CA MET A 129 11.64 -0.37 -0.80
C MET A 129 11.60 0.15 0.65
N ARG A 130 12.53 -0.29 1.50
CA ARG A 130 12.55 0.07 2.94
C ARG A 130 12.77 1.55 3.15
N GLU A 131 13.70 2.15 2.42
CA GLU A 131 14.03 3.56 2.53
C GLU A 131 12.86 4.44 2.06
N TRP A 132 12.25 4.08 0.95
CA TRP A 132 11.07 4.80 0.44
C TRP A 132 9.88 4.69 1.38
N PHE A 133 9.58 3.49 1.91
CA PHE A 133 8.50 3.31 2.86
C PHE A 133 8.77 3.97 4.21
N ALA A 134 10.04 4.02 4.66
CA ALA A 134 10.41 4.77 5.86
C ALA A 134 10.20 6.28 5.67
N LEU A 135 10.53 6.82 4.48
CA LEU A 135 10.26 8.22 4.16
C LEU A 135 8.75 8.50 4.14
N THR A 136 7.96 7.64 3.48
CA THR A 136 6.49 7.73 3.45
C THR A 136 5.92 7.70 4.88
N PHE A 137 6.43 6.80 5.72
CA PHE A 137 6.03 6.70 7.13
C PHE A 137 6.31 7.99 7.90
N VAL A 138 7.50 8.58 7.75
CA VAL A 138 7.87 9.84 8.43
C VAL A 138 6.98 10.98 7.97
N MET A 139 6.70 11.09 6.66
CA MET A 139 5.82 12.12 6.11
C MET A 139 4.36 11.95 6.60
N GLY A 140 3.85 10.72 6.64
CA GLY A 140 2.52 10.43 7.18
C GLY A 140 2.43 10.69 8.70
N ALA A 141 3.49 10.36 9.46
CA ALA A 141 3.56 10.68 10.88
C ALA A 141 3.61 12.20 11.13
N PHE A 142 4.31 12.95 10.28
CA PHE A 142 4.31 14.42 10.32
C PHE A 142 2.89 14.96 10.09
N PHE A 143 2.16 14.43 9.11
CA PHE A 143 0.78 14.79 8.85
C PHE A 143 -0.12 14.57 10.07
N ILE A 144 -0.05 13.40 10.73
CA ILE A 144 -0.83 13.11 11.94
C ILE A 144 -0.43 14.05 13.08
N GLY A 145 0.87 14.34 13.25
CA GLY A 145 1.33 15.33 14.23
C GLY A 145 0.75 16.72 13.98
N GLY A 146 0.72 17.16 12.71
CA GLY A 146 0.10 18.42 12.31
C GLY A 146 -1.40 18.43 12.57
N GLN A 147 -2.10 17.33 12.31
CA GLN A 147 -3.54 17.22 12.58
C GLN A 147 -3.86 17.28 14.08
N VAL A 148 -3.05 16.64 14.92
CA VAL A 148 -3.19 16.72 16.39
C VAL A 148 -2.92 18.13 16.88
N TYR A 149 -1.91 18.81 16.32
CA TYR A 149 -1.63 20.21 16.65
C TYR A 149 -2.81 21.13 16.28
N GLU A 150 -3.36 21.02 15.09
CA GLU A 150 -4.53 21.78 14.63
C GLU A 150 -5.74 21.53 15.55
N TYR A 151 -5.99 20.29 15.97
CA TYR A 151 -7.05 19.98 16.91
C TYR A 151 -6.85 20.63 18.27
N ALA A 152 -5.61 20.64 18.77
CA ALA A 152 -5.30 21.29 20.06
C ALA A 152 -5.56 22.81 19.98
N GLU A 153 -5.18 23.44 18.88
CA GLU A 153 -5.43 24.88 18.63
C GLU A 153 -6.92 25.20 18.57
N LEU A 154 -7.68 24.45 17.76
CA LEU A 154 -9.13 24.62 17.62
C LEU A 154 -9.89 24.41 18.94
N VAL A 155 -9.49 23.42 19.74
CA VAL A 155 -10.08 23.19 21.08
C VAL A 155 -9.77 24.36 22.01
N HIS A 156 -8.56 24.94 21.93
CA HIS A 156 -8.18 26.11 22.73
C HIS A 156 -8.99 27.36 22.33
N GLU A 157 -9.32 27.48 21.04
CA GLU A 157 -10.19 28.57 20.52
C GLU A 157 -11.69 28.35 20.81
N GLY A 158 -12.04 27.20 21.41
CA GLY A 158 -13.41 26.87 21.82
C GLY A 158 -14.20 26.03 20.80
N LEU A 159 -13.61 25.69 19.67
CA LEU A 159 -14.24 24.76 18.72
C LEU A 159 -14.02 23.33 19.22
N THR A 160 -15.05 22.75 19.83
CA THR A 160 -15.04 21.36 20.30
C THR A 160 -16.05 20.52 19.53
N ILE A 161 -16.00 19.20 19.72
CA ILE A 161 -16.97 18.30 19.08
C ILE A 161 -18.42 18.59 19.49
N SER A 162 -18.64 19.22 20.63
CA SER A 162 -19.96 19.53 21.17
C SER A 162 -20.32 21.03 21.12
N SER A 163 -19.43 21.91 20.67
CA SER A 163 -19.66 23.36 20.66
C SER A 163 -20.66 23.79 19.59
N ALA A 164 -20.60 23.18 18.42
CA ALA A 164 -21.45 23.48 17.28
C ALA A 164 -21.60 22.27 16.36
N ALA A 165 -22.64 22.25 15.53
CA ALA A 165 -22.83 21.21 14.53
C ALA A 165 -21.64 21.11 13.54
N TYR A 166 -21.04 22.26 13.18
CA TYR A 166 -19.81 22.32 12.38
C TYR A 166 -18.68 21.55 13.05
N GLY A 167 -18.39 21.81 14.33
CA GLY A 167 -17.34 21.13 15.08
C GLY A 167 -17.55 19.60 15.11
N SER A 168 -18.78 19.16 15.38
CA SER A 168 -19.12 17.72 15.37
C SER A 168 -18.78 17.07 14.04
N VAL A 169 -19.21 17.65 12.93
CA VAL A 169 -19.00 17.07 11.59
C VAL A 169 -17.54 17.16 11.16
N PHE A 170 -16.87 18.26 11.47
CA PHE A 170 -15.45 18.46 11.22
C PHE A 170 -14.60 17.38 11.92
N TYR A 171 -14.75 17.22 13.24
CA TYR A 171 -13.97 16.25 14.00
C TYR A 171 -14.32 14.79 13.63
N LEU A 172 -15.58 14.51 13.27
CA LEU A 172 -15.93 13.17 12.80
C LEU A 172 -15.27 12.87 11.45
N ALA A 173 -15.41 13.73 10.48
CA ALA A 173 -14.88 13.49 9.13
C ALA A 173 -13.34 13.41 9.12
N THR A 174 -12.67 14.40 9.71
CA THR A 174 -11.20 14.47 9.74
C THR A 174 -10.60 13.48 10.74
N GLY A 175 -11.28 13.19 11.86
CA GLY A 175 -10.84 12.24 12.87
C GLY A 175 -10.88 10.79 12.37
N PHE A 176 -11.95 10.36 11.71
CA PHE A 176 -12.00 9.04 11.08
C PHE A 176 -10.96 8.92 9.97
N HIS A 177 -10.73 9.99 9.20
CA HIS A 177 -9.63 9.99 8.25
C HIS A 177 -8.28 9.82 8.95
N GLY A 178 -8.00 10.56 10.02
CA GLY A 178 -6.78 10.43 10.83
C GLY A 178 -6.57 9.03 11.40
N LEU A 179 -7.65 8.33 11.80
CA LEU A 179 -7.60 6.92 12.20
C LEU A 179 -7.17 6.02 11.04
N HIS A 180 -7.67 6.25 9.82
CA HIS A 180 -7.27 5.50 8.63
C HIS A 180 -5.80 5.75 8.26
N VAL A 181 -5.33 7.01 8.32
CA VAL A 181 -3.89 7.32 8.14
C VAL A 181 -3.04 6.58 9.16
N THR A 182 -3.44 6.60 10.43
CA THR A 182 -2.74 5.87 11.51
C THR A 182 -2.72 4.37 11.24
N GLY A 183 -3.83 3.79 10.78
CA GLY A 183 -3.90 2.39 10.33
C GLY A 183 -2.90 2.09 9.20
N GLY A 184 -2.77 2.99 8.23
CA GLY A 184 -1.78 2.91 7.16
C GLY A 184 -0.34 2.96 7.66
N LEU A 185 -0.04 3.84 8.61
CA LEU A 185 1.27 3.91 9.26
C LEU A 185 1.62 2.61 9.98
N ILE A 186 0.67 2.03 10.70
CA ILE A 186 0.85 0.71 11.36
C ILE A 186 1.12 -0.36 10.30
N ALA A 187 0.39 -0.37 9.18
CA ALA A 187 0.61 -1.31 8.10
C ALA A 187 2.01 -1.17 7.48
N PHE A 188 2.50 0.06 7.22
CA PHE A 188 3.88 0.29 6.79
C PHE A 188 4.91 -0.25 7.79
N LEU A 189 4.71 -0.01 9.08
CA LEU A 189 5.61 -0.50 10.12
C LEU A 189 5.66 -2.04 10.12
N ILE A 190 4.50 -2.70 10.04
CA ILE A 190 4.42 -4.17 9.97
C ILE A 190 5.16 -4.70 8.74
N VAL A 191 4.95 -4.09 7.56
CA VAL A 191 5.64 -4.50 6.32
C VAL A 191 7.14 -4.32 6.45
N MET A 192 7.62 -3.18 6.94
CA MET A 192 9.05 -2.91 7.15
C MET A 192 9.68 -3.92 8.13
N ILE A 193 9.00 -4.25 9.24
CA ILE A 193 9.48 -5.24 10.20
C ILE A 193 9.52 -6.64 9.57
N ARG A 194 8.47 -7.05 8.85
CA ARG A 194 8.43 -8.36 8.20
C ARG A 194 9.52 -8.52 7.15
N VAL A 195 9.72 -7.49 6.34
CA VAL A 195 10.76 -7.49 5.31
C VAL A 195 12.15 -7.47 5.90
N SER A 196 12.36 -6.76 7.03
CA SER A 196 13.65 -6.74 7.75
C SER A 196 14.02 -8.11 8.32
N LYS A 197 13.03 -8.89 8.75
CA LYS A 197 13.23 -10.24 9.31
C LYS A 197 13.26 -11.34 8.25
N ALA A 198 12.85 -11.06 7.02
CA ALA A 198 12.81 -12.04 5.95
C ALA A 198 14.24 -12.38 5.47
N ARG A 199 14.57 -13.68 5.42
CA ARG A 199 15.85 -14.14 4.89
C ARG A 199 16.02 -13.90 3.38
N ARG A 200 14.90 -13.82 2.65
CA ARG A 200 14.87 -13.52 1.20
C ARG A 200 13.67 -12.64 0.91
N PHE A 201 13.88 -11.60 0.12
CA PHE A 201 12.82 -10.77 -0.43
C PHE A 201 12.27 -11.46 -1.68
N GLY A 202 11.00 -11.77 -1.70
CA GLY A 202 10.37 -12.52 -2.78
C GLY A 202 8.99 -11.95 -3.16
N HIS A 203 8.28 -12.66 -4.01
CA HIS A 203 6.99 -12.24 -4.56
C HIS A 203 5.93 -11.92 -3.48
N SER A 204 5.90 -12.68 -2.38
CA SER A 204 4.95 -12.44 -1.28
C SER A 204 5.15 -11.09 -0.61
N GLN A 205 6.41 -10.67 -0.39
CA GLN A 205 6.74 -9.37 0.21
C GLN A 205 6.42 -8.21 -0.75
N ALA A 206 6.71 -8.39 -2.04
CA ALA A 206 6.35 -7.41 -3.06
C ALA A 206 4.82 -7.24 -3.16
N THR A 207 4.05 -8.32 -3.16
CA THR A 207 2.57 -8.26 -3.14
C THR A 207 2.06 -7.52 -1.91
N THR A 208 2.63 -7.76 -0.72
CA THR A 208 2.22 -7.05 0.50
C THR A 208 2.50 -5.55 0.40
N ALA A 209 3.64 -5.16 -0.19
CA ALA A 209 3.98 -3.75 -0.42
C ALA A 209 2.96 -3.07 -1.36
N ILE A 210 2.58 -3.73 -2.45
CA ILE A 210 1.57 -3.26 -3.40
C ILE A 210 0.21 -3.06 -2.71
N VAL A 211 -0.23 -4.02 -1.90
CA VAL A 211 -1.51 -3.95 -1.18
C VAL A 211 -1.54 -2.78 -0.21
N VAL A 212 -0.46 -2.55 0.56
CA VAL A 212 -0.38 -1.41 1.48
C VAL A 212 -0.36 -0.08 0.72
N SER A 213 0.26 -0.03 -0.46
CA SER A 213 0.23 1.18 -1.28
C SER A 213 -1.17 1.52 -1.80
N TYR A 214 -1.99 0.53 -2.17
CA TYR A 214 -3.39 0.76 -2.56
C TYR A 214 -4.18 1.41 -1.42
N TYR A 215 -3.98 0.91 -0.20
CA TYR A 215 -4.60 1.51 0.97
C TYR A 215 -4.13 2.95 1.18
N TRP A 216 -2.82 3.22 1.08
CA TRP A 216 -2.26 4.55 1.28
C TRP A 216 -2.79 5.56 0.26
N HIS A 217 -2.78 5.20 -1.03
CA HIS A 217 -3.33 6.07 -2.07
C HIS A 217 -4.83 6.34 -1.90
N PHE A 218 -5.59 5.32 -1.47
CA PHE A 218 -7.00 5.51 -1.14
C PHE A 218 -7.18 6.56 -0.05
N VAL A 219 -6.44 6.46 1.05
CA VAL A 219 -6.49 7.40 2.17
C VAL A 219 -6.12 8.81 1.70
N ASP A 220 -5.09 8.97 0.87
CA ASP A 220 -4.69 10.27 0.31
C ASP A 220 -5.77 10.90 -0.57
N ILE A 221 -6.42 10.11 -1.43
CA ILE A 221 -7.52 10.59 -2.29
C ILE A 221 -8.69 11.07 -1.44
N VAL A 222 -9.05 10.31 -0.41
CA VAL A 222 -10.11 10.71 0.54
C VAL A 222 -9.75 12.02 1.24
N TRP A 223 -8.46 12.21 1.62
CA TRP A 223 -8.02 13.45 2.24
C TRP A 223 -8.13 14.65 1.30
N ILE A 224 -7.70 14.51 0.05
CA ILE A 224 -7.82 15.58 -0.95
C ILE A 224 -9.29 16.01 -1.09
N ALA A 225 -10.22 15.06 -1.11
CA ALA A 225 -11.64 15.35 -1.17
C ALA A 225 -12.13 16.05 0.11
N LEU A 226 -11.74 15.57 1.31
CA LEU A 226 -12.07 16.21 2.60
C LEU A 226 -11.49 17.61 2.70
N PHE A 227 -10.22 17.79 2.38
CA PHE A 227 -9.57 19.09 2.38
C PHE A 227 -10.28 20.08 1.45
N SER A 228 -10.63 19.62 0.24
CA SER A 228 -11.36 20.44 -0.72
C SER A 228 -12.74 20.84 -0.19
N ALA A 229 -13.50 19.92 0.39
CA ALA A 229 -14.83 20.18 0.91
C ALA A 229 -14.82 21.10 2.14
N ILE A 230 -13.86 20.93 3.05
CA ILE A 230 -13.83 21.59 4.36
C ILE A 230 -13.11 22.94 4.30
N TYR A 231 -12.00 23.03 3.54
CA TYR A 231 -11.13 24.23 3.56
C TYR A 231 -11.24 25.11 2.30
N LEU A 232 -11.69 24.53 1.14
CA LEU A 232 -11.75 25.30 -0.12
C LEU A 232 -13.17 25.63 -0.58
N VAL A 233 -14.15 24.74 -0.34
CA VAL A 233 -15.54 24.90 -0.77
C VAL A 233 -16.43 25.41 0.38
N ALA A 234 -15.89 25.49 1.56
CA ALA A 234 -16.59 25.84 2.79
C ALA A 234 -17.27 27.22 2.76
#